data_5117bce2e8d94156a4d31c30e29a3b1e
#
_entry.id   5117bce2e8d94156a4d31c30e29a3b1e
#
_cell.length_a   1.000
_cell.length_b   1.000
_cell.length_c   1.000
_cell.angle_alpha   90.00
_cell.angle_beta   90.00
_cell.angle_gamma   90.00
#
_symmetry.space_group_name_H-M   'P 1'
#
loop_
_entity.id
_entity.type
_entity.pdbx_description
1 polymer ?
#
loop_
_entity_poly.entity_id
_entity_poly.type
_entity_poly.pdbx_seq_one_letter_code
_entity_poly.pdbx_strand_id
1 'polypeptide(L)'
;HCIVYSPEKDEVVALFLDSTETIRAHRALDRSEKLFKNIFANIPAGVEIYDKDGYLLDLNNWDMETFGVKDKADVMGVNFFENPNVPLEIRERVRNEDLVDFRLNYSFNKTPDYYHSDKSNIIELYTKVSKLFDSQGNFNGYVLINIDNTERIDAINRIRDFENFFLLISDYAKVGYAKLNLLSKRGYAIKQWFKNMGETEDIPLSSVVGVYDKMHPEDRQKVFDFYEKVLAGEEKDFRSEMRILKPGATNEWNWVRMNVVVTKFEPENGEVEIIGINYDITELKETEAMLIEAKEKAETMDRLKSAFLANMSHEIRTPLNAIVGFSGLLVDTEDMEERCEYIKIVQENNDLLLQLISDILDLSKIEAGTFEFTYG
;
A
#
# COMPACT_ATOMS: atom_id res chain seq x y z
N HIS A 1 -75.37 12.40 8.92
CA HIS A 1 -76.16 13.69 8.76
C HIS A 1 -77.52 13.45 9.27
N CYS A 2 -78.07 14.40 10.04
CA CYS A 2 -79.46 14.44 10.47
C CYS A 2 -80.07 15.70 9.85
N ILE A 3 -81.08 15.51 9.07
CA ILE A 3 -81.91 16.61 8.56
C ILE A 3 -83.26 16.59 9.31
N VAL A 4 -83.54 17.66 10.02
CA VAL A 4 -84.79 17.81 10.82
C VAL A 4 -85.64 18.92 10.16
N TYR A 5 -86.85 18.60 9.87
CA TYR A 5 -87.83 19.61 9.39
C TYR A 5 -89.24 19.36 9.99
N SER A 6 -90.06 20.38 10.07
CA SER A 6 -91.41 20.30 10.58
C SER A 6 -92.41 20.53 9.43
N PRO A 7 -93.05 19.48 8.96
CA PRO A 7 -94.04 19.60 7.85
C PRO A 7 -95.41 20.23 8.27
N GLU A 8 -95.76 20.00 9.55
CA GLU A 8 -96.99 20.59 10.15
C GLU A 8 -96.70 21.07 11.60
N LYS A 9 -97.68 21.89 12.15
CA LYS A 9 -97.58 22.40 13.50
C LYS A 9 -97.67 21.21 14.49
N ASP A 10 -96.60 20.99 15.28
CA ASP A 10 -96.42 19.90 16.26
C ASP A 10 -95.88 18.58 15.70
N GLU A 11 -95.40 18.47 14.42
CA GLU A 11 -94.75 17.32 13.84
C GLU A 11 -93.28 17.61 13.52
N VAL A 12 -92.37 16.67 13.87
CA VAL A 12 -90.95 16.74 13.54
C VAL A 12 -90.55 15.46 12.83
N VAL A 13 -90.04 15.60 11.62
CA VAL A 13 -89.45 14.49 10.85
C VAL A 13 -87.92 14.60 10.88
N ALA A 14 -87.24 13.58 11.32
CA ALA A 14 -85.82 13.51 11.31
C ALA A 14 -85.35 12.42 10.34
N LEU A 15 -84.56 12.80 9.34
CA LEU A 15 -83.95 11.93 8.38
C LEU A 15 -82.50 11.70 8.80
N PHE A 16 -82.19 10.46 9.09
CA PHE A 16 -80.80 10.04 9.41
C PHE A 16 -80.18 9.42 8.18
N LEU A 17 -79.09 10.01 7.69
CA LEU A 17 -78.23 9.45 6.67
C LEU A 17 -77.05 8.89 7.31
N ASP A 18 -76.87 7.55 7.23
CA ASP A 18 -75.63 6.90 7.67
C ASP A 18 -74.54 7.15 6.64
N SER A 19 -73.57 8.01 6.98
CA SER A 19 -72.41 8.34 6.15
C SER A 19 -71.12 7.69 6.67
N THR A 20 -71.23 6.66 7.53
CA THR A 20 -70.07 6.03 8.19
C THR A 20 -69.10 5.40 7.19
N GLU A 21 -69.61 4.70 6.17
CA GLU A 21 -68.76 4.10 5.13
C GLU A 21 -68.03 5.14 4.28
N THR A 22 -68.73 6.20 3.88
CA THR A 22 -68.16 7.29 3.10
C THR A 22 -67.05 8.02 3.87
N ILE A 23 -67.27 8.26 5.17
CA ILE A 23 -66.26 8.90 6.05
C ILE A 23 -65.08 7.99 6.26
N ARG A 24 -65.31 6.67 6.44
CA ARG A 24 -64.21 5.69 6.58
C ARG A 24 -63.37 5.59 5.29
N ALA A 25 -64.01 5.49 4.13
CA ALA A 25 -63.36 5.48 2.83
C ALA A 25 -62.52 6.75 2.59
N HIS A 26 -63.09 7.93 2.91
CA HIS A 26 -62.36 9.19 2.76
C HIS A 26 -61.15 9.30 3.70
N ARG A 27 -61.28 8.87 4.97
CA ARG A 27 -60.17 8.81 5.91
C ARG A 27 -59.07 7.79 5.52
N ALA A 28 -59.49 6.65 4.95
CA ALA A 28 -58.55 5.65 4.43
C ALA A 28 -57.74 6.19 3.26
N LEU A 29 -58.40 6.89 2.33
CA LEU A 29 -57.77 7.55 1.20
C LEU A 29 -56.78 8.64 1.65
N ASP A 30 -57.22 9.57 2.53
CA ASP A 30 -56.36 10.65 3.07
C ASP A 30 -55.14 10.09 3.79
N ARG A 31 -55.33 9.00 4.56
CA ARG A 31 -54.20 8.30 5.21
C ARG A 31 -53.22 7.68 4.22
N SER A 32 -53.75 7.06 3.15
CA SER A 32 -52.93 6.45 2.08
C SER A 32 -52.14 7.50 1.31
N GLU A 33 -52.79 8.62 0.94
CA GLU A 33 -52.13 9.73 0.26
C GLU A 33 -51.00 10.35 1.11
N LYS A 34 -51.27 10.59 2.41
CA LYS A 34 -50.24 11.09 3.33
C LYS A 34 -49.09 10.15 3.50
N LEU A 35 -49.36 8.85 3.60
CA LEU A 35 -48.33 7.83 3.68
C LEU A 35 -47.46 7.81 2.43
N PHE A 36 -48.12 7.81 1.24
CA PHE A 36 -47.41 7.84 -0.04
C PHE A 36 -46.52 9.09 -0.15
N LYS A 37 -47.06 10.28 0.14
CA LYS A 37 -46.28 11.53 0.11
C LYS A 37 -45.09 11.50 1.06
N ASN A 38 -45.26 10.93 2.27
CA ASN A 38 -44.16 10.80 3.22
C ASN A 38 -43.08 9.82 2.74
N ILE A 39 -43.47 8.68 2.20
CA ILE A 39 -42.52 7.68 1.66
C ILE A 39 -41.77 8.30 0.46
N PHE A 40 -42.50 8.86 -0.49
CA PHE A 40 -41.94 9.48 -1.68
C PHE A 40 -40.95 10.61 -1.38
N ALA A 41 -41.26 11.45 -0.40
CA ALA A 41 -40.40 12.59 -0.03
C ALA A 41 -39.14 12.16 0.76
N ASN A 42 -39.22 11.09 1.57
CA ASN A 42 -38.18 10.75 2.55
C ASN A 42 -37.39 9.48 2.23
N ILE A 43 -37.71 8.75 1.16
CA ILE A 43 -36.91 7.59 0.74
C ILE A 43 -35.52 8.08 0.33
N PRO A 44 -34.43 7.42 0.81
CA PRO A 44 -33.05 7.82 0.52
C PRO A 44 -32.61 7.33 -0.88
N ALA A 45 -33.40 7.66 -1.88
CA ALA A 45 -33.14 7.39 -3.30
C ALA A 45 -33.91 8.41 -4.13
N GLY A 46 -33.41 8.77 -5.28
CA GLY A 46 -34.16 9.55 -6.25
C GLY A 46 -35.33 8.74 -6.77
N VAL A 47 -36.50 9.34 -6.83
CA VAL A 47 -37.70 8.71 -7.42
C VAL A 47 -38.31 9.67 -8.41
N GLU A 48 -38.48 9.20 -9.64
CA GLU A 48 -39.11 9.91 -10.73
C GLU A 48 -40.33 9.12 -11.21
N ILE A 49 -41.40 9.83 -11.55
CA ILE A 49 -42.63 9.28 -12.12
C ILE A 49 -42.82 9.87 -13.49
N TYR A 50 -43.05 9.04 -14.49
CA TYR A 50 -43.27 9.43 -15.88
C TYR A 50 -44.61 8.90 -16.36
N ASP A 51 -45.20 9.63 -17.33
CA ASP A 51 -46.37 9.14 -18.03
C ASP A 51 -46.06 8.00 -19.01
N LYS A 52 -47.09 7.51 -19.71
CA LYS A 52 -46.95 6.44 -20.71
C LYS A 52 -46.07 6.79 -21.91
N ASP A 53 -45.96 8.09 -22.23
CA ASP A 53 -45.18 8.60 -23.36
C ASP A 53 -43.73 8.96 -22.93
N GLY A 54 -43.43 8.83 -21.62
CA GLY A 54 -42.11 9.07 -21.06
C GLY A 54 -41.82 10.48 -20.60
N TYR A 55 -42.87 11.31 -20.42
CA TYR A 55 -42.73 12.67 -19.89
C TYR A 55 -42.79 12.67 -18.36
N LEU A 56 -41.89 13.43 -17.71
CA LEU A 56 -41.75 13.52 -16.27
C LEU A 56 -43.01 14.19 -15.66
N LEU A 57 -43.66 13.47 -14.73
CA LEU A 57 -44.82 13.93 -13.99
C LEU A 57 -44.50 14.39 -12.58
N ASP A 58 -43.57 13.76 -11.91
CA ASP A 58 -43.11 14.13 -10.55
C ASP A 58 -41.76 13.53 -10.22
N LEU A 59 -41.04 14.17 -9.30
CA LEU A 59 -39.81 13.67 -8.72
C LEU A 59 -39.73 14.07 -7.25
N ASN A 60 -38.98 13.29 -6.44
CA ASN A 60 -38.84 13.58 -5.02
C ASN A 60 -37.66 14.53 -4.75
N ASN A 61 -37.51 14.99 -3.49
CA ASN A 61 -36.44 15.91 -3.11
C ASN A 61 -35.07 15.30 -3.26
N TRP A 62 -34.91 13.99 -2.98
CA TRP A 62 -33.65 13.28 -3.13
C TRP A 62 -33.14 13.25 -4.57
N ASP A 63 -34.08 13.12 -5.52
CA ASP A 63 -33.75 13.14 -6.93
C ASP A 63 -33.31 14.55 -7.38
N MET A 64 -34.02 15.58 -6.90
CA MET A 64 -33.62 16.97 -7.14
C MET A 64 -32.19 17.25 -6.66
N GLU A 65 -31.81 16.78 -5.47
CA GLU A 65 -30.44 16.91 -4.96
C GLU A 65 -29.44 16.12 -5.80
N THR A 66 -29.77 14.88 -6.17
CA THR A 66 -28.93 14.01 -6.99
C THR A 66 -28.64 14.65 -8.35
N PHE A 67 -29.61 15.24 -8.99
CA PHE A 67 -29.47 15.85 -10.31
C PHE A 67 -29.19 17.38 -10.31
N GLY A 68 -29.07 17.98 -9.13
CA GLY A 68 -28.75 19.41 -8.98
C GLY A 68 -29.84 20.32 -9.53
N VAL A 69 -31.11 19.94 -9.32
CA VAL A 69 -32.31 20.69 -9.75
C VAL A 69 -32.82 21.52 -8.57
N LYS A 70 -32.98 22.81 -8.76
CA LYS A 70 -33.48 23.72 -7.70
C LYS A 70 -35.01 23.79 -7.62
N ASP A 71 -35.67 23.82 -8.76
CA ASP A 71 -37.13 23.89 -8.87
C ASP A 71 -37.62 22.73 -9.74
N LYS A 72 -38.66 22.04 -9.27
CA LYS A 72 -39.32 20.99 -10.06
C LYS A 72 -39.79 21.50 -11.42
N ALA A 73 -40.22 22.77 -11.49
CA ALA A 73 -40.70 23.38 -12.72
C ALA A 73 -39.65 23.37 -13.85
N ASP A 74 -38.36 23.37 -13.50
CA ASP A 74 -37.25 23.38 -14.48
C ASP A 74 -37.07 22.04 -15.22
N VAL A 75 -37.65 20.97 -14.69
CA VAL A 75 -37.48 19.60 -15.23
C VAL A 75 -38.82 18.96 -15.60
N MET A 76 -39.94 19.55 -15.22
CA MET A 76 -41.27 19.01 -15.56
C MET A 76 -41.47 18.97 -17.07
N GLY A 77 -41.91 17.81 -17.56
CA GLY A 77 -42.15 17.61 -18.99
C GLY A 77 -40.91 17.22 -19.81
N VAL A 78 -39.75 17.01 -19.19
CA VAL A 78 -38.63 16.36 -19.91
C VAL A 78 -38.99 14.92 -20.24
N ASN A 79 -38.48 14.40 -21.35
CA ASN A 79 -38.78 13.04 -21.78
C ASN A 79 -37.62 12.11 -21.52
N PHE A 80 -37.85 11.04 -20.74
CA PHE A 80 -36.83 10.03 -20.43
C PHE A 80 -36.14 9.47 -21.68
N PHE A 81 -36.91 9.22 -22.74
CA PHE A 81 -36.38 8.65 -23.98
C PHE A 81 -35.53 9.63 -24.81
N GLU A 82 -35.49 10.90 -24.43
CA GLU A 82 -34.64 11.93 -25.03
C GLU A 82 -33.37 12.21 -24.17
N ASN A 83 -33.28 11.66 -22.96
CA ASN A 83 -32.17 11.90 -22.06
C ASN A 83 -30.82 11.51 -22.71
N PRO A 84 -29.87 12.46 -22.91
CA PRO A 84 -28.62 12.22 -23.65
C PRO A 84 -27.67 11.25 -22.94
N ASN A 85 -27.88 10.98 -21.65
CA ASN A 85 -27.09 10.03 -20.89
C ASN A 85 -27.58 8.58 -21.00
N VAL A 86 -28.84 8.38 -21.42
CA VAL A 86 -29.42 7.03 -21.52
C VAL A 86 -29.18 6.45 -22.90
N PRO A 87 -28.44 5.33 -23.04
CA PRO A 87 -28.18 4.65 -24.31
C PRO A 87 -29.48 4.18 -24.99
N LEU A 88 -29.46 4.11 -26.31
CA LEU A 88 -30.63 3.69 -27.12
C LEU A 88 -31.12 2.28 -26.73
N GLU A 89 -30.17 1.37 -26.50
CA GLU A 89 -30.50 -0.01 -26.09
C GLU A 89 -31.29 -0.04 -24.78
N ILE A 90 -30.92 0.78 -23.80
CA ILE A 90 -31.67 0.88 -22.53
C ILE A 90 -33.05 1.47 -22.75
N ARG A 91 -33.19 2.50 -23.61
CA ARG A 91 -34.49 3.08 -23.94
C ARG A 91 -35.43 2.05 -24.59
N GLU A 92 -34.92 1.19 -25.45
CA GLU A 92 -35.66 0.07 -26.06
C GLU A 92 -36.08 -0.98 -25.05
N ARG A 93 -35.18 -1.34 -24.14
CA ARG A 93 -35.49 -2.29 -23.06
C ARG A 93 -36.62 -1.73 -22.17
N VAL A 94 -36.55 -0.47 -21.76
CA VAL A 94 -37.55 0.16 -20.92
C VAL A 94 -38.94 0.18 -21.60
N ARG A 95 -38.99 0.32 -22.91
CA ARG A 95 -40.27 0.24 -23.66
C ARG A 95 -40.86 -1.18 -23.69
N ASN A 96 -40.00 -2.20 -23.75
CA ASN A 96 -40.44 -3.56 -24.03
C ASN A 96 -40.55 -4.42 -22.77
N GLU A 97 -39.77 -4.15 -21.72
CA GLU A 97 -39.70 -4.94 -20.47
C GLU A 97 -40.52 -4.22 -19.37
N ASP A 98 -41.07 -4.99 -18.42
CA ASP A 98 -41.82 -4.41 -17.29
C ASP A 98 -40.89 -3.92 -16.16
N LEU A 99 -39.70 -4.46 -16.09
CA LEU A 99 -38.67 -4.11 -15.12
C LEU A 99 -37.31 -4.11 -15.79
N VAL A 100 -36.58 -3.00 -15.70
CA VAL A 100 -35.23 -2.85 -16.24
C VAL A 100 -34.35 -2.23 -15.17
N ASP A 101 -33.16 -2.78 -14.96
CA ASP A 101 -32.12 -2.13 -14.16
C ASP A 101 -30.86 -1.93 -14.99
N PHE A 102 -30.16 -0.83 -14.72
CA PHE A 102 -28.93 -0.48 -15.42
C PHE A 102 -28.05 0.43 -14.58
N ARG A 103 -26.78 0.51 -14.98
CA ARG A 103 -25.80 1.46 -14.45
C ARG A 103 -25.27 2.30 -15.59
N LEU A 104 -25.00 3.56 -15.29
CA LEU A 104 -24.40 4.48 -16.26
C LEU A 104 -23.58 5.58 -15.56
N ASN A 105 -22.58 6.06 -16.27
CA ASN A 105 -21.84 7.26 -15.91
C ASN A 105 -22.64 8.47 -16.40
N TYR A 106 -23.42 9.05 -15.51
CA TYR A 106 -24.28 10.19 -15.83
C TYR A 106 -23.44 11.47 -15.83
N SER A 107 -23.30 12.08 -17.01
CA SER A 107 -22.51 13.29 -17.20
C SER A 107 -23.41 14.52 -17.30
N PHE A 108 -23.26 15.44 -16.36
CA PHE A 108 -24.01 16.71 -16.39
C PHE A 108 -23.64 17.63 -17.56
N ASN A 109 -22.46 17.44 -18.15
CA ASN A 109 -22.03 18.17 -19.34
C ASN A 109 -22.85 17.83 -20.61
N LYS A 110 -23.64 16.76 -20.60
CA LYS A 110 -24.50 16.34 -21.69
C LYS A 110 -25.93 16.87 -21.55
N THR A 111 -26.30 17.51 -20.44
CA THR A 111 -27.69 17.88 -20.12
C THR A 111 -28.11 19.34 -20.39
N PRO A 112 -27.26 20.30 -20.79
CA PRO A 112 -27.64 21.70 -20.88
C PRO A 112 -28.85 21.96 -21.76
N ASP A 113 -29.04 21.18 -22.84
CA ASP A 113 -30.19 21.27 -23.76
C ASP A 113 -31.38 20.40 -23.31
N TYR A 114 -31.21 19.59 -22.26
CA TYR A 114 -32.24 18.67 -21.77
C TYR A 114 -32.91 19.20 -20.51
N TYR A 115 -32.12 19.64 -19.51
CA TYR A 115 -32.56 20.38 -18.33
C TYR A 115 -31.38 21.14 -17.71
N HIS A 116 -31.72 22.16 -16.88
CA HIS A 116 -30.69 22.91 -16.17
C HIS A 116 -30.29 22.24 -14.86
N SER A 117 -28.97 22.01 -14.66
CA SER A 117 -28.38 21.46 -13.44
C SER A 117 -27.28 22.38 -12.93
N ASP A 118 -27.17 22.53 -11.62
CA ASP A 118 -26.02 23.20 -10.95
C ASP A 118 -24.78 22.33 -10.88
N LYS A 119 -24.88 21.05 -11.25
CA LYS A 119 -23.77 20.11 -11.27
C LYS A 119 -23.06 20.07 -12.62
N SER A 120 -21.76 19.80 -12.61
CA SER A 120 -20.94 19.67 -13.82
C SER A 120 -20.08 18.42 -13.85
N ASN A 121 -20.14 17.61 -12.79
CA ASN A 121 -19.38 16.37 -12.64
C ASN A 121 -20.03 15.18 -13.37
N ILE A 122 -19.43 14.02 -13.23
CA ILE A 122 -19.99 12.73 -13.62
C ILE A 122 -20.34 11.98 -12.34
N ILE A 123 -21.50 11.34 -12.30
CA ILE A 123 -21.91 10.46 -11.21
C ILE A 123 -22.13 9.04 -11.71
N GLU A 124 -21.86 8.06 -10.83
CA GLU A 124 -22.13 6.64 -11.05
C GLU A 124 -23.55 6.32 -10.63
N LEU A 125 -24.48 6.35 -11.60
CA LEU A 125 -25.89 6.18 -11.35
C LEU A 125 -26.32 4.72 -11.54
N TYR A 126 -26.98 4.15 -10.53
CA TYR A 126 -27.77 2.92 -10.68
C TYR A 126 -29.24 3.27 -10.73
N THR A 127 -29.89 2.91 -11.83
CA THR A 127 -31.32 3.20 -12.07
C THR A 127 -32.07 1.89 -12.21
N LYS A 128 -33.22 1.83 -11.54
CA LYS A 128 -34.21 0.77 -11.71
C LYS A 128 -35.52 1.40 -12.23
N VAL A 129 -36.01 0.87 -13.36
CA VAL A 129 -37.23 1.32 -14.01
C VAL A 129 -38.29 0.24 -13.94
N SER A 130 -39.50 0.59 -13.52
CA SER A 130 -40.64 -0.33 -13.52
C SER A 130 -41.82 0.33 -14.20
N LYS A 131 -42.57 -0.42 -15.00
CA LYS A 131 -43.85 0.03 -15.55
C LYS A 131 -44.89 0.16 -14.45
N LEU A 132 -45.75 1.19 -14.57
CA LEU A 132 -46.90 1.40 -13.72
C LEU A 132 -48.17 1.00 -14.48
N PHE A 133 -49.10 0.38 -13.75
CA PHE A 133 -50.39 -0.04 -14.30
C PHE A 133 -51.53 0.58 -13.47
N ASP A 134 -52.63 0.87 -14.12
CA ASP A 134 -53.83 1.35 -13.44
C ASP A 134 -54.58 0.18 -12.74
N SER A 135 -55.68 0.50 -12.06
CA SER A 135 -56.54 -0.48 -11.37
C SER A 135 -57.18 -1.52 -12.28
N GLN A 136 -57.19 -1.27 -13.59
CA GLN A 136 -57.73 -2.17 -14.62
C GLN A 136 -56.65 -2.98 -15.31
N GLY A 137 -55.37 -2.77 -14.94
CA GLY A 137 -54.22 -3.45 -15.53
C GLY A 137 -53.72 -2.82 -16.84
N ASN A 138 -54.14 -1.63 -17.19
CA ASN A 138 -53.63 -0.95 -18.36
C ASN A 138 -52.34 -0.20 -18.02
N PHE A 139 -51.40 -0.19 -18.95
CA PHE A 139 -50.15 0.55 -18.79
C PHE A 139 -50.44 2.07 -18.65
N ASN A 140 -49.86 2.66 -17.58
CA ASN A 140 -50.11 4.04 -17.19
C ASN A 140 -48.84 4.92 -17.12
N GLY A 141 -47.64 4.33 -17.13
CA GLY A 141 -46.41 5.09 -17.08
C GLY A 141 -45.24 4.29 -16.48
N TYR A 142 -44.23 5.03 -16.03
CA TYR A 142 -43.01 4.44 -15.46
C TYR A 142 -42.68 5.06 -14.10
N VAL A 143 -42.09 4.27 -13.23
CA VAL A 143 -41.41 4.77 -12.03
C VAL A 143 -39.92 4.41 -12.13
N LEU A 144 -39.06 5.40 -11.90
CA LEU A 144 -37.63 5.25 -11.84
C LEU A 144 -37.17 5.43 -10.40
N ILE A 145 -36.20 4.61 -10.00
CA ILE A 145 -35.47 4.73 -8.73
C ILE A 145 -34.01 4.93 -9.08
N ASN A 146 -33.46 6.08 -8.71
CA ASN A 146 -32.10 6.51 -8.97
C ASN A 146 -31.29 6.44 -7.68
N ILE A 147 -30.15 5.77 -7.72
CA ILE A 147 -29.21 5.69 -6.60
C ILE A 147 -27.85 6.18 -7.09
N ASP A 148 -27.35 7.25 -6.50
CA ASP A 148 -25.97 7.71 -6.71
C ASP A 148 -25.02 6.81 -5.93
N ASN A 149 -24.21 6.06 -6.65
CA ASN A 149 -23.21 5.15 -6.12
C ASN A 149 -21.77 5.70 -6.21
N THR A 150 -21.61 6.97 -6.57
CA THR A 150 -20.29 7.58 -6.84
C THR A 150 -19.34 7.40 -5.65
N GLU A 151 -19.74 7.84 -4.48
CA GLU A 151 -18.89 7.71 -3.27
C GLU A 151 -18.50 6.25 -2.96
N ARG A 152 -19.47 5.34 -3.13
CA ARG A 152 -19.24 3.91 -2.88
C ARG A 152 -18.25 3.30 -3.89
N ILE A 153 -18.39 3.64 -5.17
CA ILE A 153 -17.50 3.14 -6.23
C ILE A 153 -16.13 3.76 -6.09
N ASP A 154 -16.05 5.05 -5.80
CA ASP A 154 -14.78 5.73 -5.54
C ASP A 154 -14.05 5.13 -4.33
N ALA A 155 -14.75 4.82 -3.25
CA ALA A 155 -14.15 4.15 -2.10
C ALA A 155 -13.62 2.76 -2.46
N ILE A 156 -14.38 1.97 -3.24
CA ILE A 156 -13.96 0.65 -3.72
C ILE A 156 -12.72 0.77 -4.62
N ASN A 157 -12.71 1.74 -5.53
CA ASN A 157 -11.57 1.96 -6.43
C ASN A 157 -10.33 2.38 -5.65
N ARG A 158 -10.45 3.29 -4.68
CA ARG A 158 -9.33 3.68 -3.79
C ARG A 158 -8.77 2.50 -3.01
N ILE A 159 -9.63 1.63 -2.49
CA ILE A 159 -9.19 0.40 -1.80
C ILE A 159 -8.42 -0.50 -2.77
N ARG A 160 -8.95 -0.73 -3.98
CA ARG A 160 -8.31 -1.54 -5.02
C ARG A 160 -6.96 -0.96 -5.46
N ASP A 161 -6.90 0.35 -5.67
CA ASP A 161 -5.66 1.03 -6.05
C ASP A 161 -4.61 0.91 -4.94
N PHE A 162 -5.04 1.05 -3.68
CA PHE A 162 -4.16 0.84 -2.53
C PHE A 162 -3.67 -0.62 -2.43
N GLU A 163 -4.55 -1.60 -2.65
CA GLU A 163 -4.17 -3.02 -2.68
C GLU A 163 -3.15 -3.31 -3.78
N ASN A 164 -3.39 -2.83 -5.00
CA ASN A 164 -2.47 -2.99 -6.13
C ASN A 164 -1.12 -2.32 -5.86
N PHE A 165 -1.12 -1.11 -5.33
CA PHE A 165 0.08 -0.38 -4.94
C PHE A 165 0.86 -1.13 -3.84
N PHE A 166 0.16 -1.65 -2.83
CA PHE A 166 0.75 -2.43 -1.77
C PHE A 166 1.40 -3.73 -2.28
N LEU A 167 0.72 -4.46 -3.18
CA LEU A 167 1.27 -5.67 -3.79
C LEU A 167 2.50 -5.36 -4.65
N LEU A 168 2.49 -4.27 -5.41
CA LEU A 168 3.62 -3.84 -6.22
C LEU A 168 4.84 -3.50 -5.34
N ILE A 169 4.65 -2.74 -4.26
CA ILE A 169 5.71 -2.43 -3.30
C ILE A 169 6.23 -3.72 -2.65
N SER A 170 5.32 -4.61 -2.26
CA SER A 170 5.66 -5.89 -1.65
C SER A 170 6.61 -6.71 -2.55
N ASP A 171 6.29 -6.83 -3.81
CA ASP A 171 7.13 -7.58 -4.78
C ASP A 171 8.47 -6.88 -5.04
N TYR A 172 8.47 -5.56 -5.23
CA TYR A 172 9.68 -4.79 -5.53
C TYR A 172 10.65 -4.70 -4.37
N ALA A 173 10.14 -4.38 -3.18
CA ALA A 173 10.93 -4.22 -1.96
C ALA A 173 11.11 -5.55 -1.20
N LYS A 174 10.61 -6.67 -1.75
CA LYS A 174 10.61 -8.00 -1.10
C LYS A 174 10.03 -7.97 0.32
N VAL A 175 9.00 -7.15 0.52
CA VAL A 175 8.33 -6.98 1.82
C VAL A 175 7.14 -7.93 1.93
N GLY A 176 7.18 -8.83 2.88
CA GLY A 176 6.08 -9.70 3.24
C GLY A 176 5.24 -9.12 4.37
N TYR A 177 3.94 -9.38 4.34
CA TYR A 177 2.98 -8.98 5.37
C TYR A 177 2.14 -10.18 5.81
N ALA A 178 1.92 -10.30 7.10
CA ALA A 178 0.98 -11.26 7.69
C ALA A 178 0.18 -10.61 8.82
N LYS A 179 -1.09 -10.92 8.89
CA LYS A 179 -1.96 -10.63 10.03
C LYS A 179 -2.56 -11.92 10.52
N LEU A 180 -2.43 -12.23 11.80
CA LEU A 180 -2.95 -13.46 12.37
C LEU A 180 -3.30 -13.31 13.86
N ASN A 181 -4.18 -14.19 14.30
CA ASN A 181 -4.40 -14.42 15.72
C ASN A 181 -3.39 -15.44 16.22
N LEU A 182 -2.60 -15.05 17.23
CA LEU A 182 -1.49 -15.85 17.75
C LEU A 182 -1.95 -17.16 18.41
N LEU A 183 -3.11 -17.16 19.07
CA LEU A 183 -3.66 -18.33 19.77
C LEU A 183 -4.21 -19.38 18.80
N SER A 184 -5.03 -18.94 17.85
CA SER A 184 -5.65 -19.84 16.86
C SER A 184 -4.76 -20.12 15.66
N LYS A 185 -3.67 -19.34 15.44
CA LYS A 185 -2.80 -19.34 14.28
C LYS A 185 -3.55 -19.10 12.96
N ARG A 186 -4.77 -18.52 13.04
CA ARG A 186 -5.60 -18.16 11.88
C ARG A 186 -5.34 -16.73 11.46
N GLY A 187 -5.32 -16.50 10.18
CA GLY A 187 -5.08 -15.20 9.59
C GLY A 187 -4.78 -15.30 8.11
N TYR A 188 -4.13 -14.29 7.59
CA TYR A 188 -3.67 -14.29 6.21
C TYR A 188 -2.26 -13.70 6.12
N ALA A 189 -1.55 -14.13 5.09
CA ALA A 189 -0.28 -13.56 4.70
C ALA A 189 -0.23 -13.40 3.17
N ILE A 190 0.48 -12.39 2.72
CA ILE A 190 0.71 -12.21 1.29
C ILE A 190 1.81 -13.16 0.80
N LYS A 191 1.82 -13.44 -0.50
CA LYS A 191 2.77 -14.34 -1.17
C LYS A 191 4.23 -14.07 -0.78
N GLN A 192 4.63 -12.80 -0.74
CA GLN A 192 6.00 -12.42 -0.42
C GLN A 192 6.39 -12.80 1.03
N TRP A 193 5.44 -12.81 1.97
CA TRP A 193 5.71 -13.24 3.33
C TRP A 193 6.15 -14.72 3.37
N PHE A 194 5.46 -15.58 2.65
CA PHE A 194 5.80 -17.00 2.56
C PHE A 194 7.16 -17.19 1.89
N LYS A 195 7.43 -16.50 0.78
CA LYS A 195 8.72 -16.55 0.09
C LYS A 195 9.88 -16.17 1.03
N ASN A 196 9.73 -15.09 1.79
CA ASN A 196 10.75 -14.65 2.74
C ASN A 196 10.96 -15.67 3.88
N MET A 197 9.92 -16.45 4.21
CA MET A 197 10.01 -17.55 5.17
C MET A 197 10.51 -18.86 4.55
N GLY A 198 10.93 -18.85 3.29
CA GLY A 198 11.38 -20.03 2.55
C GLY A 198 10.27 -20.99 2.16
N GLU A 199 9.00 -20.51 2.18
CA GLU A 199 7.81 -21.32 1.98
C GLU A 199 7.10 -20.97 0.67
N THR A 200 6.16 -21.84 0.27
CA THR A 200 5.24 -21.60 -0.83
C THR A 200 3.91 -21.05 -0.29
N GLU A 201 3.17 -20.31 -1.11
CA GLU A 201 1.86 -19.77 -0.72
C GLU A 201 0.74 -20.83 -0.60
N ASP A 202 1.00 -22.05 -1.06
CA ASP A 202 0.03 -23.13 -1.08
C ASP A 202 -0.16 -23.84 0.27
N ILE A 203 0.64 -23.47 1.27
CA ILE A 203 0.55 -24.06 2.61
C ILE A 203 -0.24 -23.17 3.58
N PRO A 204 -0.98 -23.77 4.51
CA PRO A 204 -1.68 -23.03 5.54
C PRO A 204 -0.70 -22.21 6.41
N LEU A 205 -1.08 -20.99 6.75
CA LEU A 205 -0.28 -20.13 7.62
C LEU A 205 0.06 -20.81 8.97
N SER A 206 -0.87 -21.60 9.50
CA SER A 206 -0.68 -22.40 10.72
C SER A 206 0.40 -23.47 10.64
N SER A 207 0.81 -23.86 9.43
CA SER A 207 1.94 -24.79 9.22
C SER A 207 3.30 -24.12 9.32
N VAL A 208 3.33 -22.80 9.22
CA VAL A 208 4.57 -21.99 9.33
C VAL A 208 4.66 -21.37 10.71
N VAL A 209 3.60 -20.65 11.12
CA VAL A 209 3.55 -19.92 12.37
C VAL A 209 3.57 -20.88 13.56
N GLY A 210 4.56 -20.72 14.43
CA GLY A 210 4.77 -21.59 15.59
C GLY A 210 5.46 -22.91 15.28
N VAL A 211 5.91 -23.14 14.05
CA VAL A 211 6.76 -24.27 13.64
C VAL A 211 8.12 -23.75 13.24
N TYR A 212 8.20 -22.89 12.22
CA TYR A 212 9.41 -22.21 11.75
C TYR A 212 10.58 -23.18 11.51
N ASP A 213 10.31 -24.34 10.91
CA ASP A 213 11.32 -25.41 10.68
C ASP A 213 12.45 -24.98 9.74
N LYS A 214 12.19 -24.02 8.84
CA LYS A 214 13.19 -23.41 7.95
C LYS A 214 13.96 -22.24 8.58
N MET A 215 13.61 -21.85 9.78
CA MET A 215 14.37 -20.82 10.54
C MET A 215 15.52 -21.46 11.31
N HIS A 216 16.66 -20.77 11.34
CA HIS A 216 17.80 -21.22 12.14
C HIS A 216 17.39 -21.44 13.61
N PRO A 217 17.82 -22.54 14.27
CA PRO A 217 17.35 -22.90 15.61
C PRO A 217 17.46 -21.79 16.66
N GLU A 218 18.59 -21.06 16.68
CA GLU A 218 18.80 -19.94 17.62
C GLU A 218 17.82 -18.78 17.36
N ASP A 219 17.50 -18.51 16.11
CA ASP A 219 16.61 -17.39 15.74
C ASP A 219 15.14 -17.79 15.98
N ARG A 220 14.80 -19.06 15.76
CA ARG A 220 13.48 -19.61 16.09
C ARG A 220 13.17 -19.50 17.59
N GLN A 221 14.15 -19.73 18.45
CA GLN A 221 13.96 -19.58 19.89
C GLN A 221 13.57 -18.15 20.27
N LYS A 222 14.21 -17.14 19.67
CA LYS A 222 13.84 -15.72 19.91
C LYS A 222 12.37 -15.42 19.60
N VAL A 223 11.81 -16.06 18.55
CA VAL A 223 10.39 -15.88 18.19
C VAL A 223 9.47 -16.54 19.22
N PHE A 224 9.83 -17.73 19.70
CA PHE A 224 9.05 -18.41 20.73
C PHE A 224 9.09 -17.65 22.07
N ASP A 225 10.25 -17.18 22.47
CA ASP A 225 10.40 -16.36 23.68
C ASP A 225 9.54 -15.08 23.59
N PHE A 226 9.50 -14.44 22.43
CA PHE A 226 8.63 -13.30 22.20
C PHE A 226 7.14 -13.68 22.32
N TYR A 227 6.72 -14.81 21.75
CA TYR A 227 5.32 -15.24 21.84
C TYR A 227 4.89 -15.52 23.29
N GLU A 228 5.76 -16.15 24.09
CA GLU A 228 5.52 -16.36 25.52
C GLU A 228 5.31 -15.02 26.25
N LYS A 229 6.18 -14.05 26.01
CA LYS A 229 6.07 -12.71 26.60
C LYS A 229 4.84 -11.92 26.14
N VAL A 230 4.45 -12.05 24.86
CA VAL A 230 3.19 -11.47 24.38
C VAL A 230 2.00 -12.08 25.12
N LEU A 231 1.97 -13.40 25.27
CA LEU A 231 0.86 -14.08 25.97
C LEU A 231 0.84 -13.74 27.47
N ALA A 232 1.98 -13.44 28.06
CA ALA A 232 2.08 -12.90 29.43
C ALA A 232 1.72 -11.40 29.53
N GLY A 233 1.53 -10.70 28.40
CA GLY A 233 1.26 -9.26 28.36
C GLY A 233 2.48 -8.36 28.60
N GLU A 234 3.68 -8.92 28.54
CA GLU A 234 4.95 -8.25 28.85
C GLU A 234 5.55 -7.52 27.64
N GLU A 235 5.33 -8.01 26.42
CA GLU A 235 5.84 -7.42 25.17
C GLU A 235 4.72 -7.17 24.18
N LYS A 236 4.88 -6.10 23.36
CA LYS A 236 3.90 -5.72 22.31
C LYS A 236 4.51 -5.59 20.93
N ASP A 237 5.82 -5.56 20.83
CA ASP A 237 6.53 -5.48 19.54
C ASP A 237 7.81 -6.31 19.56
N PHE A 238 8.25 -6.72 18.37
CA PHE A 238 9.42 -7.54 18.16
C PHE A 238 10.13 -7.13 16.89
N ARG A 239 11.45 -6.96 16.99
CA ARG A 239 12.31 -6.67 15.84
C ARG A 239 13.55 -7.52 15.93
N SER A 240 13.78 -8.35 14.92
CA SER A 240 14.98 -9.19 14.88
C SER A 240 15.37 -9.53 13.45
N GLU A 241 16.64 -9.80 13.26
CA GLU A 241 17.19 -10.38 12.03
C GLU A 241 17.32 -11.88 12.23
N MET A 242 16.90 -12.64 11.22
CA MET A 242 16.78 -14.09 11.29
C MET A 242 17.34 -14.74 10.05
N ARG A 243 17.88 -15.91 10.23
CA ARG A 243 18.40 -16.77 9.16
C ARG A 243 17.30 -17.74 8.75
N ILE A 244 16.93 -17.70 7.48
CA ILE A 244 15.95 -18.59 6.85
C ILE A 244 16.67 -19.44 5.82
N LEU A 245 16.44 -20.75 5.85
CA LEU A 245 17.07 -21.71 4.95
C LEU A 245 16.73 -21.38 3.50
N LYS A 246 17.72 -21.30 2.64
CA LYS A 246 17.52 -21.09 1.21
C LYS A 246 16.75 -22.28 0.59
N PRO A 247 15.80 -22.06 -0.32
CA PRO A 247 15.07 -23.13 -0.98
C PRO A 247 16.02 -24.15 -1.64
N GLY A 248 15.87 -25.41 -1.27
CA GLY A 248 16.71 -26.52 -1.79
C GLY A 248 18.11 -26.65 -1.20
N ALA A 249 18.51 -25.76 -0.30
CA ALA A 249 19.79 -25.87 0.40
C ALA A 249 19.65 -26.60 1.75
N THR A 250 20.76 -27.14 2.27
CA THR A 250 20.80 -27.80 3.57
C THR A 250 21.45 -26.96 4.65
N ASN A 251 22.29 -25.98 4.30
CA ASN A 251 23.03 -25.15 5.24
C ASN A 251 23.40 -23.77 4.68
N GLU A 252 22.61 -23.25 3.75
CA GLU A 252 22.74 -21.89 3.25
C GLU A 252 21.55 -21.05 3.70
N TRP A 253 21.80 -19.82 4.12
CA TRP A 253 20.83 -18.99 4.80
C TRP A 253 20.62 -17.66 4.06
N ASN A 254 19.36 -17.28 3.92
CA ASN A 254 18.96 -15.91 3.62
C ASN A 254 18.75 -15.16 4.94
N TRP A 255 19.04 -13.87 4.93
CA TRP A 255 18.78 -13.00 6.07
C TRP A 255 17.44 -12.30 5.87
N VAL A 256 16.56 -12.45 6.86
CA VAL A 256 15.24 -11.83 6.88
C VAL A 256 15.12 -10.99 8.14
N ARG A 257 14.73 -9.73 7.99
CA ARG A 257 14.35 -8.90 9.14
C ARG A 257 12.86 -9.05 9.36
N MET A 258 12.48 -9.33 10.61
CA MET A 258 11.09 -9.48 11.04
C MET A 258 10.74 -8.38 12.03
N ASN A 259 9.62 -7.70 11.77
CA ASN A 259 8.99 -6.75 12.68
C ASN A 259 7.57 -7.24 12.96
N VAL A 260 7.22 -7.43 14.22
CA VAL A 260 5.90 -7.89 14.66
C VAL A 260 5.35 -6.90 15.68
N VAL A 261 4.07 -6.60 15.58
CA VAL A 261 3.36 -5.71 16.53
C VAL A 261 2.06 -6.37 16.93
N VAL A 262 1.73 -6.33 18.22
CA VAL A 262 0.44 -6.75 18.76
C VAL A 262 -0.58 -5.63 18.50
N THR A 263 -1.63 -5.92 17.72
CA THR A 263 -2.69 -4.97 17.38
C THR A 263 -3.94 -5.12 18.24
N LYS A 264 -4.18 -6.31 18.79
CA LYS A 264 -5.27 -6.59 19.73
C LYS A 264 -4.79 -7.58 20.78
N PHE A 265 -5.09 -7.31 22.03
CA PHE A 265 -4.72 -8.17 23.15
C PHE A 265 -5.94 -8.39 24.09
N GLU A 266 -6.67 -9.46 23.86
CA GLU A 266 -7.83 -9.89 24.65
C GLU A 266 -7.76 -11.42 24.82
N PRO A 267 -6.78 -11.95 25.57
CA PRO A 267 -6.52 -13.37 25.68
C PRO A 267 -7.70 -14.15 26.29
N GLU A 268 -8.48 -13.51 27.17
CA GLU A 268 -9.68 -14.10 27.77
C GLU A 268 -10.78 -14.41 26.73
N ASN A 269 -10.82 -13.62 25.65
CA ASN A 269 -11.74 -13.81 24.53
C ASN A 269 -11.13 -14.66 23.39
N GLY A 270 -9.91 -15.19 23.58
CA GLY A 270 -9.17 -15.90 22.54
C GLY A 270 -8.64 -14.99 21.41
N GLU A 271 -8.52 -13.69 21.66
CA GLU A 271 -8.12 -12.71 20.65
C GLU A 271 -6.79 -12.05 21.01
N VAL A 272 -5.71 -12.55 20.42
CA VAL A 272 -4.39 -11.95 20.44
C VAL A 272 -3.95 -11.77 18.99
N GLU A 273 -4.24 -10.60 18.40
CA GLU A 273 -3.90 -10.31 17.01
C GLU A 273 -2.53 -9.66 16.90
N ILE A 274 -1.74 -10.17 15.96
CA ILE A 274 -0.44 -9.62 15.58
C ILE A 274 -0.41 -9.29 14.10
N ILE A 275 0.34 -8.24 13.78
CA ILE A 275 0.76 -7.92 12.41
C ILE A 275 2.27 -8.13 12.34
N GLY A 276 2.72 -8.91 11.37
CA GLY A 276 4.13 -9.15 11.08
C GLY A 276 4.50 -8.65 9.69
N ILE A 277 5.61 -7.92 9.62
CA ILE A 277 6.26 -7.56 8.37
C ILE A 277 7.62 -8.23 8.35
N ASN A 278 7.94 -8.92 7.27
CA ASN A 278 9.25 -9.49 7.04
C ASN A 278 9.81 -9.01 5.70
N TYR A 279 11.12 -8.85 5.60
CA TYR A 279 11.77 -8.50 4.35
C TYR A 279 13.19 -9.08 4.26
N ASP A 280 13.54 -9.47 3.04
CA ASP A 280 14.85 -10.04 2.72
C ASP A 280 15.92 -8.95 2.80
N ILE A 281 16.93 -9.17 3.63
CA ILE A 281 18.09 -8.29 3.81
C ILE A 281 19.40 -9.00 3.42
N THR A 282 19.32 -10.10 2.66
CA THR A 282 20.49 -10.92 2.30
C THR A 282 21.51 -10.10 1.52
N GLU A 283 21.08 -9.37 0.49
CA GLU A 283 21.94 -8.52 -0.33
C GLU A 283 22.59 -7.39 0.51
N LEU A 284 21.86 -6.84 1.47
CA LEU A 284 22.38 -5.85 2.41
C LEU A 284 23.50 -6.45 3.27
N LYS A 285 23.28 -7.66 3.81
CA LYS A 285 24.27 -8.36 4.63
C LYS A 285 25.52 -8.78 3.84
N GLU A 286 25.35 -9.22 2.61
CA GLU A 286 26.46 -9.55 1.72
C GLU A 286 27.28 -8.29 1.39
N THR A 287 26.62 -7.18 1.10
CA THR A 287 27.30 -5.90 0.85
C THR A 287 28.04 -5.39 2.09
N GLU A 288 27.42 -5.47 3.26
CA GLU A 288 28.04 -5.11 4.54
C GLU A 288 29.31 -5.94 4.80
N ALA A 289 29.25 -7.26 4.59
CA ALA A 289 30.39 -8.15 4.76
C ALA A 289 31.54 -7.81 3.79
N MET A 290 31.24 -7.58 2.50
CA MET A 290 32.24 -7.17 1.51
C MET A 290 32.89 -5.83 1.87
N LEU A 291 32.12 -4.88 2.38
CA LEU A 291 32.65 -3.58 2.81
C LEU A 291 33.60 -3.71 4.01
N ILE A 292 33.23 -4.55 4.98
CA ILE A 292 34.09 -4.83 6.14
C ILE A 292 35.42 -5.45 5.68
N GLU A 293 35.36 -6.46 4.81
CA GLU A 293 36.58 -7.12 4.26
C GLU A 293 37.45 -6.14 3.48
N ALA A 294 36.84 -5.28 2.64
CA ALA A 294 37.60 -4.28 1.89
C ALA A 294 38.25 -3.26 2.82
N LYS A 295 37.56 -2.84 3.88
CA LYS A 295 38.12 -1.93 4.89
C LYS A 295 39.29 -2.56 5.63
N GLU A 296 39.18 -3.80 6.09
CA GLU A 296 40.28 -4.51 6.80
C GLU A 296 41.49 -4.67 5.90
N LYS A 297 41.30 -4.99 4.63
CA LYS A 297 42.41 -5.04 3.64
C LYS A 297 43.06 -3.68 3.47
N ALA A 298 42.29 -2.59 3.33
CA ALA A 298 42.82 -1.25 3.19
C ALA A 298 43.60 -0.80 4.43
N GLU A 299 43.10 -1.04 5.64
CA GLU A 299 43.78 -0.74 6.90
C GLU A 299 45.07 -1.54 7.04
N THR A 300 45.08 -2.81 6.63
CA THR A 300 46.27 -3.65 6.65
C THR A 300 47.36 -3.15 5.70
N MET A 301 46.97 -2.78 4.48
CA MET A 301 47.85 -2.18 3.47
C MET A 301 48.43 -0.84 3.95
N ASP A 302 47.65 0.00 4.60
CA ASP A 302 48.13 1.27 5.15
C ASP A 302 49.15 1.08 6.27
N ARG A 303 48.91 0.11 7.17
CA ARG A 303 49.90 -0.27 8.22
C ARG A 303 51.19 -0.79 7.62
N LEU A 304 51.10 -1.68 6.61
CA LEU A 304 52.30 -2.22 5.94
C LEU A 304 53.09 -1.11 5.24
N LYS A 305 52.39 -0.19 4.54
CA LYS A 305 53.02 0.95 3.90
C LYS A 305 53.71 1.88 4.90
N SER A 306 53.09 2.16 6.03
CA SER A 306 53.65 2.98 7.10
C SER A 306 54.89 2.32 7.74
N ALA A 307 54.82 1.04 8.03
CA ALA A 307 55.97 0.28 8.55
C ALA A 307 57.09 0.21 7.53
N PHE A 308 56.81 0.00 6.26
CA PHE A 308 57.81 0.00 5.19
C PHE A 308 58.53 1.36 5.10
N LEU A 309 57.81 2.49 5.07
CA LEU A 309 58.40 3.82 5.03
C LEU A 309 59.26 4.12 6.25
N ALA A 310 58.85 3.69 7.45
CA ALA A 310 59.60 3.82 8.68
C ALA A 310 60.94 3.03 8.62
N ASN A 311 60.84 1.77 8.18
CA ASN A 311 62.05 0.90 8.05
C ASN A 311 63.01 1.45 6.98
N MET A 312 62.48 1.87 5.80
CA MET A 312 63.31 2.46 4.73
C MET A 312 64.02 3.73 5.20
N SER A 313 63.32 4.60 5.95
CA SER A 313 63.95 5.76 6.53
C SER A 313 65.07 5.44 7.44
N HIS A 314 65.01 4.37 8.22
CA HIS A 314 66.07 3.91 9.10
C HIS A 314 67.24 3.32 8.30
N GLU A 315 66.98 2.43 7.34
CA GLU A 315 67.97 1.79 6.48
C GLU A 315 68.78 2.81 5.62
N ILE A 316 68.13 3.87 5.15
CA ILE A 316 68.77 4.98 4.44
C ILE A 316 69.62 5.86 5.37
N ARG A 317 69.14 6.17 6.58
CA ARG A 317 69.82 7.03 7.54
C ARG A 317 71.16 6.50 8.01
N THR A 318 71.28 5.21 8.22
CA THR A 318 72.49 4.57 8.74
C THR A 318 73.69 4.75 7.81
N PRO A 319 73.65 4.35 6.51
CA PRO A 319 74.79 4.58 5.59
C PRO A 319 75.01 6.09 5.32
N LEU A 320 73.96 6.89 5.27
CA LEU A 320 74.09 8.34 5.06
C LEU A 320 74.88 9.00 6.21
N ASN A 321 74.55 8.63 7.47
CA ASN A 321 75.28 9.13 8.63
C ASN A 321 76.78 8.72 8.63
N ALA A 322 77.08 7.49 8.20
CA ALA A 322 78.45 7.00 8.04
C ALA A 322 79.18 7.81 6.96
N ILE A 323 78.58 8.03 5.78
CA ILE A 323 79.17 8.86 4.70
C ILE A 323 79.45 10.25 5.23
N VAL A 324 78.50 10.95 5.87
CA VAL A 324 78.66 12.31 6.38
C VAL A 324 79.70 12.36 7.47
N GLY A 325 79.68 11.43 8.43
CA GLY A 325 80.63 11.39 9.55
C GLY A 325 82.05 11.17 9.10
N PHE A 326 82.32 10.13 8.28
CA PHE A 326 83.67 9.84 7.80
C PHE A 326 84.17 10.86 6.75
N SER A 327 83.30 11.45 5.97
CA SER A 327 83.67 12.57 5.09
C SER A 327 84.13 13.80 5.88
N GLY A 328 83.59 14.05 7.07
CA GLY A 328 84.05 15.11 7.97
C GLY A 328 85.44 14.81 8.49
N LEU A 329 85.66 13.55 8.94
CA LEU A 329 86.96 13.12 9.48
C LEU A 329 88.10 13.12 8.42
N LEU A 330 87.81 12.91 7.17
CA LEU A 330 88.73 13.01 6.04
C LEU A 330 89.38 14.41 5.89
N VAL A 331 88.66 15.49 6.33
CA VAL A 331 89.17 16.84 6.26
C VAL A 331 90.25 17.09 7.36
N ASP A 332 90.09 16.49 8.54
CA ASP A 332 90.86 16.80 9.71
C ASP A 332 92.03 15.80 9.94
N THR A 333 92.10 14.71 9.19
CA THR A 333 93.16 13.63 9.35
C THR A 333 94.32 13.88 8.40
N GLU A 334 95.56 13.91 8.97
CA GLU A 334 96.84 13.97 8.22
C GLU A 334 97.46 12.59 7.93
N ASP A 335 97.02 11.55 8.63
CA ASP A 335 97.52 10.16 8.45
C ASP A 335 96.93 9.53 7.17
N MET A 336 97.86 9.08 6.33
CA MET A 336 97.50 8.47 5.04
C MET A 336 96.86 7.06 5.17
N GLU A 337 97.14 6.29 6.19
CA GLU A 337 96.47 5.01 6.39
C GLU A 337 95.05 5.18 6.87
N GLU A 338 94.84 6.06 7.85
CA GLU A 338 93.53 6.39 8.33
C GLU A 338 92.61 7.03 7.18
N ARG A 339 93.22 7.86 6.35
CA ARG A 339 92.51 8.45 5.17
C ARG A 339 92.07 7.38 4.20
N CYS A 340 92.86 6.41 3.90
CA CYS A 340 92.51 5.30 3.03
C CYS A 340 91.37 4.46 3.64
N GLU A 341 91.39 4.26 4.95
CA GLU A 341 90.29 3.52 5.63
C GLU A 341 88.98 4.29 5.61
N TYR A 342 88.96 5.63 5.85
CA TYR A 342 87.77 6.44 5.80
C TYR A 342 87.18 6.52 4.39
N ILE A 343 88.04 6.61 3.36
CA ILE A 343 87.57 6.61 1.96
C ILE A 343 86.84 5.28 1.63
N LYS A 344 87.39 4.19 2.11
CA LYS A 344 86.83 2.82 1.91
C LYS A 344 85.47 2.70 2.58
N ILE A 345 85.31 3.18 3.81
CA ILE A 345 84.06 3.17 4.56
C ILE A 345 83.03 4.04 3.84
N VAL A 346 83.34 5.25 3.31
CA VAL A 346 82.48 6.12 2.56
C VAL A 346 82.01 5.44 1.27
N GLN A 347 82.92 4.77 0.53
CA GLN A 347 82.64 4.05 -0.69
C GLN A 347 81.64 2.91 -0.45
N GLU A 348 81.93 2.03 0.55
CA GLU A 348 81.10 0.86 0.90
C GLU A 348 79.67 1.34 1.31
N ASN A 349 79.54 2.38 2.07
CA ASN A 349 78.22 2.91 2.46
C ASN A 349 77.50 3.61 1.31
N ASN A 350 78.23 4.24 0.35
CA ASN A 350 77.63 4.78 -0.86
C ASN A 350 77.07 3.69 -1.78
N ASP A 351 77.82 2.59 -1.98
CA ASP A 351 77.36 1.44 -2.76
C ASP A 351 76.15 0.81 -2.12
N LEU A 352 76.15 0.65 -0.79
CA LEU A 352 74.96 0.14 -0.06
C LEU A 352 73.73 1.06 -0.24
N LEU A 353 73.93 2.39 -0.16
CA LEU A 353 72.81 3.35 -0.36
C LEU A 353 72.26 3.29 -1.78
N LEU A 354 73.13 3.20 -2.80
CA LEU A 354 72.71 3.05 -4.19
C LEU A 354 71.90 1.77 -4.42
N GLN A 355 72.33 0.63 -3.81
CA GLN A 355 71.59 -0.60 -3.87
C GLN A 355 70.23 -0.50 -3.22
N LEU A 356 70.11 0.06 -2.01
CA LEU A 356 68.81 0.29 -1.34
C LEU A 356 67.86 1.17 -2.17
N ILE A 357 68.36 2.20 -2.84
CA ILE A 357 67.55 3.05 -3.73
C ILE A 357 67.07 2.22 -4.92
N SER A 358 67.92 1.41 -5.53
CA SER A 358 67.54 0.55 -6.65
C SER A 358 66.46 -0.43 -6.25
N ASP A 359 66.60 -1.10 -5.06
CA ASP A 359 65.64 -2.06 -4.55
C ASP A 359 64.26 -1.40 -4.31
N ILE A 360 64.23 -0.15 -3.77
CA ILE A 360 62.98 0.62 -3.57
C ILE A 360 62.33 0.97 -4.93
N LEU A 361 63.13 1.37 -5.91
CA LEU A 361 62.62 1.71 -7.25
C LEU A 361 62.05 0.48 -7.96
N ASP A 362 62.71 -0.66 -7.84
CA ASP A 362 62.22 -1.92 -8.42
C ASP A 362 60.93 -2.40 -7.74
N LEU A 363 60.85 -2.29 -6.41
CA LEU A 363 59.59 -2.56 -5.70
C LEU A 363 58.47 -1.64 -6.14
N SER A 364 58.76 -0.34 -6.32
CA SER A 364 57.78 0.65 -6.82
C SER A 364 57.30 0.33 -8.23
N LYS A 365 58.15 -0.17 -9.11
CA LYS A 365 57.76 -0.63 -10.45
C LYS A 365 56.89 -1.88 -10.41
N ILE A 366 57.18 -2.82 -9.49
CA ILE A 366 56.33 -4.00 -9.28
C ILE A 366 54.95 -3.62 -8.79
N GLU A 367 54.85 -2.72 -7.81
CA GLU A 367 53.58 -2.21 -7.32
C GLU A 367 52.78 -1.47 -8.41
N ALA A 368 53.43 -0.71 -9.26
CA ALA A 368 52.81 0.00 -10.39
C ALA A 368 52.46 -0.93 -11.57
N GLY A 369 52.85 -2.23 -11.53
CA GLY A 369 52.64 -3.18 -12.62
C GLY A 369 53.46 -2.87 -13.89
N THR A 370 54.50 -2.05 -13.76
CA THR A 370 55.36 -1.61 -14.89
C THR A 370 56.72 -2.32 -14.93
N PHE A 371 56.89 -3.42 -14.18
CA PHE A 371 58.12 -4.19 -14.15
C PHE A 371 58.26 -5.06 -15.40
N GLU A 372 59.24 -4.77 -16.25
CA GLU A 372 59.59 -5.57 -17.45
C GLU A 372 60.69 -6.55 -17.13
N PHE A 373 60.42 -7.85 -17.29
CA PHE A 373 61.44 -8.88 -17.19
C PHE A 373 62.27 -8.88 -18.51
N THR A 374 63.50 -8.42 -18.44
CA THR A 374 64.48 -8.64 -19.51
C THR A 374 65.17 -9.99 -19.27
N TYR A 375 64.88 -10.97 -20.13
CA TYR A 375 65.68 -12.22 -20.18
C TYR A 375 66.96 -11.93 -20.92
N GLY A 376 68.10 -12.00 -20.23
CA GLY A 376 69.43 -11.97 -20.79
C GLY A 376 69.92 -13.37 -21.17
#